data_ac795be89030d7cf748d03979fb1a306
#
_entry.id   ac795be89030d7cf748d03979fb1a306
#
_cell.length_a   1.000
_cell.length_b   1.000
_cell.length_c   1.000
_cell.angle_alpha   90.00
_cell.angle_beta   90.00
_cell.angle_gamma   90.00
#
_symmetry.space_group_name_H-M   'P 1'
#
loop_
_entity.id
_entity.type
_entity.pdbx_description
1 polymer ?
#
loop_
_entity_poly.entity_id
_entity_poly.type
_entity_poly.pdbx_seq_one_letter_code
_entity_poly.pdbx_strand_id
1 'polypeptide(L)'
;VSCIAAPLGKSENKEKFIHNQKIEIPDMESWRMDREEYSQRKKSLSDAEDKLNQMLESKNKVSVLTTELDELEREYKHYTSRGEAQETDDRVHEAFSQAAGARAVLQLLTEYEYCMENDIPIGFFKKLLWRFRYRIRKFEFLTWHPDTVCESFENLYYRKRIAEIQGEIDGLNKKLALYNFDEKMKQYTEDSLRIFKANLAKKYHKAKHARVYTASDLKCKASEFTDDYPVILSTTYSLTSSLSPDYLYDYVIIDEASQVDLATG
;
A
#
# COMPACT_ATOMS: atom_id res chain seq x y z
N VAL A 1 -2.17 -6.86 27.21
CA VAL A 1 -3.10 -5.97 26.48
C VAL A 1 -4.31 -5.68 27.35
N SER A 2 -4.84 -6.67 28.09
CA SER A 2 -6.03 -6.49 28.93
C SER A 2 -5.91 -5.40 30.04
N CYS A 3 -4.71 -5.01 30.41
CA CYS A 3 -4.50 -3.96 31.44
C CYS A 3 -4.52 -2.53 30.89
N ILE A 4 -4.65 -2.33 29.58
CA ILE A 4 -4.66 -1.01 28.94
C ILE A 4 -5.77 -0.86 27.90
N ALA A 5 -6.53 -1.90 27.62
CA ALA A 5 -7.60 -1.89 26.64
C ALA A 5 -8.96 -2.12 27.28
N ALA A 6 -9.93 -1.27 26.96
CA ALA A 6 -11.30 -1.37 27.43
C ALA A 6 -12.25 -1.75 26.28
N PRO A 7 -12.86 -2.97 26.28
CA PRO A 7 -13.79 -3.42 25.26
C PRO A 7 -15.20 -2.88 25.55
N LEU A 8 -15.54 -1.74 24.97
CA LEU A 8 -16.80 -1.04 25.21
C LEU A 8 -17.83 -1.20 24.07
N GLY A 9 -17.54 -1.99 23.04
CA GLY A 9 -18.30 -2.04 21.79
C GLY A 9 -19.69 -2.63 21.85
N LYS A 10 -20.00 -3.50 22.81
CA LYS A 10 -21.34 -4.06 23.03
C LYS A 10 -21.72 -3.89 24.49
N SER A 11 -22.99 -3.68 24.77
CA SER A 11 -23.52 -3.52 26.15
C SER A 11 -23.04 -4.64 27.08
N GLU A 12 -23.14 -5.89 26.61
CA GLU A 12 -22.68 -7.06 27.35
C GLU A 12 -21.16 -7.05 27.66
N ASN A 13 -20.35 -6.65 26.70
CA ASN A 13 -18.89 -6.53 26.90
C ASN A 13 -18.55 -5.39 27.85
N LYS A 14 -19.26 -4.27 27.74
CA LYS A 14 -19.12 -3.11 28.62
C LYS A 14 -19.48 -3.49 30.08
N GLU A 15 -20.60 -4.19 30.27
CA GLU A 15 -21.01 -4.67 31.60
C GLU A 15 -20.02 -5.68 32.17
N LYS A 16 -19.59 -6.67 31.38
CA LYS A 16 -18.56 -7.64 31.79
C LYS A 16 -17.25 -6.94 32.16
N PHE A 17 -16.83 -5.94 31.38
CA PHE A 17 -15.64 -5.15 31.66
C PHE A 17 -15.77 -4.40 32.99
N ILE A 18 -16.88 -3.70 33.23
CA ILE A 18 -17.15 -2.95 34.44
C ILE A 18 -17.18 -3.88 35.68
N HIS A 19 -17.77 -5.05 35.57
CA HIS A 19 -17.82 -6.03 36.67
C HIS A 19 -16.49 -6.71 36.96
N ASN A 20 -15.64 -6.88 35.95
CA ASN A 20 -14.38 -7.64 36.04
C ASN A 20 -13.13 -6.75 36.13
N GLN A 21 -13.26 -5.50 36.53
CA GLN A 21 -12.15 -4.53 36.60
C GLN A 21 -11.07 -4.85 37.67
N LYS A 22 -11.24 -5.90 38.47
CA LYS A 22 -10.22 -6.36 39.42
C LYS A 22 -9.04 -7.02 38.67
N ILE A 23 -8.41 -6.27 37.77
CA ILE A 23 -7.20 -6.73 37.10
C ILE A 23 -6.03 -6.32 37.98
N GLU A 24 -5.35 -7.30 38.53
CA GLU A 24 -4.03 -7.12 39.10
C GLU A 24 -3.10 -6.63 37.98
N ILE A 25 -2.39 -5.54 38.22
CA ILE A 25 -1.38 -5.09 37.29
C ILE A 25 -0.26 -6.11 37.28
N PRO A 26 0.09 -6.71 36.13
CA PRO A 26 1.12 -7.73 36.06
C PRO A 26 2.47 -7.16 36.53
N ASP A 27 3.32 -8.02 37.07
CA ASP A 27 4.70 -7.63 37.37
C ASP A 27 5.43 -7.21 36.09
N MET A 28 5.82 -5.96 36.05
CA MET A 28 6.47 -5.32 34.89
C MET A 28 7.97 -5.07 35.17
N GLU A 29 8.54 -5.62 36.22
CA GLU A 29 9.95 -5.40 36.58
C GLU A 29 10.88 -5.77 35.43
N SER A 30 10.62 -6.92 34.77
CA SER A 30 11.37 -7.37 33.58
C SER A 30 11.23 -6.46 32.35
N TRP A 31 10.27 -5.53 32.34
CA TRP A 31 10.05 -4.59 31.25
C TRP A 31 10.77 -3.27 31.46
N ARG A 32 11.34 -3.06 32.64
CA ARG A 32 12.12 -1.85 32.91
C ARG A 32 13.33 -1.79 31.99
N MET A 33 13.67 -0.59 31.64
CA MET A 33 14.80 -0.25 30.78
C MET A 33 15.49 0.95 31.39
N ASP A 34 16.82 0.94 31.37
CA ASP A 34 17.57 2.11 31.79
C ASP A 34 17.44 3.27 30.77
N ARG A 35 17.86 4.45 31.18
CA ARG A 35 17.71 5.66 30.37
C ARG A 35 18.56 5.64 29.11
N GLU A 36 19.72 5.02 29.18
CA GLU A 36 20.67 4.97 28.07
C GLU A 36 20.17 3.99 27.01
N GLU A 37 19.81 2.75 27.39
CA GLU A 37 19.20 1.76 26.48
C GLU A 37 17.93 2.32 25.81
N TYR A 38 17.04 2.98 26.58
CA TYR A 38 15.83 3.60 26.05
C TYR A 38 16.14 4.65 24.98
N SER A 39 17.10 5.53 25.26
CA SER A 39 17.49 6.60 24.33
C SER A 39 18.11 6.04 23.04
N GLN A 40 18.98 5.03 23.16
CA GLN A 40 19.60 4.37 22.00
C GLN A 40 18.57 3.66 21.12
N ARG A 41 17.64 2.89 21.73
CA ARG A 41 16.58 2.20 20.96
C ARG A 41 15.61 3.20 20.29
N LYS A 42 15.22 4.27 20.98
CA LYS A 42 14.37 5.32 20.42
C LYS A 42 15.01 5.98 19.21
N LYS A 43 16.32 6.25 19.28
CA LYS A 43 17.08 6.80 18.15
C LYS A 43 17.14 5.80 17.00
N SER A 44 17.45 4.53 17.28
CA SER A 44 17.48 3.46 16.27
C SER A 44 16.14 3.29 15.54
N LEU A 45 15.02 3.39 16.26
CA LEU A 45 13.68 3.35 15.66
C LEU A 45 13.44 4.54 14.74
N SER A 46 13.77 5.74 15.19
CA SER A 46 13.61 6.96 14.38
C SER A 46 14.46 6.89 13.10
N ASP A 47 15.70 6.44 13.20
CA ASP A 47 16.62 6.32 12.04
C ASP A 47 16.15 5.22 11.05
N ALA A 48 15.43 4.21 11.55
CA ALA A 48 14.89 3.12 10.72
C ALA A 48 13.55 3.46 10.05
N GLU A 49 12.76 4.36 10.65
CA GLU A 49 11.37 4.65 10.26
C GLU A 49 11.26 5.14 8.82
N ASP A 50 12.03 6.17 8.45
CA ASP A 50 12.01 6.74 7.10
C ASP A 50 12.37 5.69 6.05
N LYS A 51 13.36 4.86 6.36
CA LYS A 51 13.80 3.80 5.46
C LYS A 51 12.77 2.71 5.29
N LEU A 52 12.12 2.30 6.38
CA LEU A 52 11.03 1.32 6.35
C LEU A 52 9.83 1.85 5.58
N ASN A 53 9.46 3.11 5.77
CA ASN A 53 8.37 3.74 5.03
C ASN A 53 8.63 3.72 3.53
N GLN A 54 9.84 4.08 3.08
CA GLN A 54 10.22 3.97 1.66
C GLN A 54 10.13 2.53 1.13
N MET A 55 10.48 1.53 1.96
CA MET A 55 10.39 0.13 1.56
C MET A 55 8.94 -0.36 1.55
N LEU A 56 8.08 0.10 2.47
CA LEU A 56 6.64 -0.15 2.45
C LEU A 56 5.98 0.41 1.18
N GLU A 57 6.32 1.65 0.80
CA GLU A 57 5.87 2.24 -0.47
C GLU A 57 6.30 1.38 -1.66
N SER A 58 7.55 0.90 -1.66
CA SER A 58 8.07 0.00 -2.69
C SER A 58 7.31 -1.32 -2.73
N LYS A 59 6.96 -1.89 -1.57
CA LYS A 59 6.16 -3.13 -1.45
C LYS A 59 4.73 -2.94 -1.95
N ASN A 60 4.09 -1.83 -1.59
CA ASN A 60 2.76 -1.46 -2.09
C ASN A 60 2.78 -1.28 -3.61
N LYS A 61 3.82 -0.64 -4.15
CA LYS A 61 3.97 -0.48 -5.60
C LYS A 61 4.10 -1.82 -6.32
N VAL A 62 4.84 -2.79 -5.76
CA VAL A 62 4.90 -4.16 -6.29
C VAL A 62 3.51 -4.78 -6.35
N SER A 63 2.71 -4.66 -5.29
CA SER A 63 1.34 -5.21 -5.26
C SER A 63 0.46 -4.60 -6.37
N VAL A 64 0.49 -3.28 -6.53
CA VAL A 64 -0.28 -2.57 -7.57
C VAL A 64 0.16 -3.01 -8.97
N LEU A 65 1.47 -3.05 -9.22
CA LEU A 65 2.03 -3.46 -10.51
C LEU A 65 1.73 -4.94 -10.82
N THR A 66 1.70 -5.81 -9.81
CA THR A 66 1.33 -7.22 -10.00
C THR A 66 -0.13 -7.35 -10.43
N THR A 67 -1.04 -6.59 -9.81
CA THR A 67 -2.44 -6.57 -10.24
C THR A 67 -2.59 -6.03 -11.67
N GLU A 68 -1.90 -4.92 -12.00
CA GLU A 68 -1.88 -4.38 -13.36
C GLU A 68 -1.35 -5.40 -14.39
N LEU A 69 -0.29 -6.13 -14.02
CA LEU A 69 0.29 -7.17 -14.87
C LEU A 69 -0.71 -8.30 -15.14
N ASP A 70 -1.36 -8.81 -14.10
CA ASP A 70 -2.36 -9.88 -14.21
C ASP A 70 -3.57 -9.46 -15.07
N GLU A 71 -4.00 -8.21 -14.98
CA GLU A 71 -5.07 -7.66 -15.81
C GLU A 71 -4.63 -7.56 -17.26
N LEU A 72 -3.46 -7.01 -17.51
CA LEU A 72 -2.90 -6.83 -18.85
C LEU A 72 -2.62 -8.18 -19.55
N GLU A 73 -2.13 -9.19 -18.82
CA GLU A 73 -1.92 -10.54 -19.35
C GLU A 73 -3.26 -11.21 -19.73
N ARG A 74 -4.32 -10.99 -18.95
CA ARG A 74 -5.67 -11.47 -19.28
C ARG A 74 -6.20 -10.80 -20.54
N GLU A 75 -6.07 -9.48 -20.64
CA GLU A 75 -6.47 -8.73 -21.84
C GLU A 75 -5.72 -9.23 -23.07
N TYR A 76 -4.40 -9.36 -22.97
CA TYR A 76 -3.56 -9.86 -24.05
C TYR A 76 -3.92 -11.29 -24.48
N LYS A 77 -4.21 -12.16 -23.51
CA LYS A 77 -4.68 -13.53 -23.80
C LYS A 77 -6.03 -13.53 -24.54
N HIS A 78 -6.97 -12.66 -24.14
CA HIS A 78 -8.23 -12.51 -24.86
C HIS A 78 -8.03 -11.99 -26.27
N TYR A 79 -7.17 -10.99 -26.45
CA TYR A 79 -6.80 -10.45 -27.74
C TYR A 79 -6.23 -11.55 -28.67
N THR A 80 -5.26 -12.32 -28.20
CA THR A 80 -4.65 -13.40 -28.99
C THR A 80 -5.59 -14.57 -29.26
N SER A 81 -6.54 -14.89 -28.36
CA SER A 81 -7.48 -16.00 -28.51
C SER A 81 -8.55 -15.76 -29.57
N ARG A 82 -8.81 -14.52 -29.97
CA ARG A 82 -9.77 -14.17 -31.02
C ARG A 82 -9.22 -14.38 -32.44
N GLY A 83 -7.97 -14.85 -32.58
CA GLY A 83 -7.32 -15.07 -33.88
C GLY A 83 -6.89 -13.78 -34.58
N GLU A 84 -7.04 -12.62 -33.91
CA GLU A 84 -6.64 -11.31 -34.40
C GLU A 84 -5.11 -11.11 -34.34
N ALA A 85 -4.43 -11.90 -33.51
CA ALA A 85 -2.98 -11.95 -33.46
C ALA A 85 -2.44 -13.07 -34.35
N GLN A 86 -2.30 -12.81 -35.65
CA GLN A 86 -1.38 -13.59 -36.47
C GLN A 86 0.02 -13.52 -35.87
N GLU A 87 0.86 -14.56 -36.09
CA GLU A 87 2.25 -14.58 -35.68
C GLU A 87 2.86 -13.20 -35.89
N THR A 88 3.22 -12.54 -34.82
CA THR A 88 3.73 -11.17 -34.83
C THR A 88 4.95 -11.19 -35.73
N ASP A 89 4.84 -10.56 -36.86
CA ASP A 89 5.94 -10.50 -37.80
C ASP A 89 7.15 -9.90 -37.08
N ASP A 90 8.21 -10.68 -36.87
CA ASP A 90 9.44 -10.22 -36.19
C ASP A 90 9.99 -8.94 -36.81
N ARG A 91 9.62 -8.63 -38.04
CA ARG A 91 9.89 -7.37 -38.76
C ARG A 91 9.38 -6.12 -38.02
N VAL A 92 8.26 -6.21 -37.26
CA VAL A 92 7.77 -5.09 -36.44
C VAL A 92 8.72 -4.81 -35.27
N HIS A 93 9.24 -5.87 -34.66
CA HIS A 93 10.26 -5.72 -33.62
C HIS A 93 11.52 -5.03 -34.16
N GLU A 94 11.92 -5.33 -35.38
CA GLU A 94 13.06 -4.68 -36.02
C GLU A 94 12.80 -3.23 -36.40
N ALA A 95 11.55 -2.83 -36.61
CA ALA A 95 11.18 -1.46 -36.94
C ALA A 95 11.51 -0.50 -35.80
N PHE A 96 11.44 -0.96 -34.55
CA PHE A 96 11.73 -0.14 -33.37
C PHE A 96 13.14 -0.35 -32.83
N SER A 97 13.69 0.66 -32.21
CA SER A 97 14.86 0.52 -31.33
C SER A 97 14.47 -0.30 -30.08
N GLN A 98 15.39 -1.12 -29.56
CA GLN A 98 15.20 -1.81 -28.29
C GLN A 98 14.84 -0.84 -27.14
N ALA A 99 15.30 0.41 -27.22
CA ALA A 99 15.03 1.47 -26.27
C ALA A 99 13.66 2.15 -26.45
N ALA A 100 12.86 1.77 -27.48
CA ALA A 100 11.50 2.28 -27.61
C ALA A 100 10.57 1.54 -26.66
N GLY A 101 9.98 2.28 -25.70
CA GLY A 101 9.02 1.73 -24.72
C GLY A 101 7.63 1.53 -25.31
N ALA A 102 6.75 0.84 -24.56
CA ALA A 102 5.36 0.59 -24.94
C ALA A 102 4.60 1.87 -25.28
N ARG A 103 4.81 2.94 -24.49
CA ARG A 103 4.19 4.25 -24.76
C ARG A 103 4.54 4.82 -26.14
N ALA A 104 5.76 4.63 -26.60
CA ALA A 104 6.18 5.13 -27.92
C ALA A 104 5.47 4.37 -29.05
N VAL A 105 5.26 3.06 -28.87
CA VAL A 105 4.52 2.21 -29.81
C VAL A 105 3.06 2.66 -29.87
N LEU A 106 2.40 2.83 -28.73
CA LEU A 106 1.00 3.27 -28.66
C LEU A 106 0.79 4.66 -29.28
N GLN A 107 1.67 5.62 -28.97
CA GLN A 107 1.59 6.96 -29.56
C GLN A 107 1.79 6.94 -31.07
N LEU A 108 2.69 6.10 -31.57
CA LEU A 108 2.88 5.94 -33.00
C LEU A 108 1.64 5.32 -33.67
N LEU A 109 1.05 4.30 -33.06
CA LEU A 109 -0.18 3.66 -33.53
C LEU A 109 -1.29 4.70 -33.66
N THR A 110 -1.55 5.48 -32.62
CA THR A 110 -2.56 6.54 -32.64
C THR A 110 -2.29 7.60 -33.72
N GLU A 111 -1.04 8.00 -33.92
CA GLU A 111 -0.69 8.94 -35.00
C GLU A 111 -0.80 8.29 -36.39
N TYR A 112 -0.53 7.00 -36.51
CA TYR A 112 -0.68 6.26 -37.75
C TYR A 112 -2.16 6.14 -38.14
N GLU A 113 -3.02 5.69 -37.22
CA GLU A 113 -4.47 5.60 -37.42
C GLU A 113 -5.06 6.95 -37.83
N TYR A 114 -4.71 8.01 -37.09
CA TYR A 114 -5.15 9.38 -37.46
C TYR A 114 -4.76 9.79 -38.88
N CYS A 115 -3.55 9.37 -39.34
CA CYS A 115 -3.13 9.67 -40.72
C CYS A 115 -3.92 8.86 -41.75
N MET A 116 -4.25 7.60 -41.46
CA MET A 116 -5.02 6.74 -42.35
C MET A 116 -6.48 7.23 -42.45
N GLU A 117 -7.10 7.53 -41.32
CA GLU A 117 -8.49 8.02 -41.27
C GLU A 117 -8.69 9.36 -41.99
N ASN A 118 -7.68 10.22 -42.00
CA ASN A 118 -7.76 11.56 -42.59
C ASN A 118 -7.01 11.69 -43.93
N ASP A 119 -6.60 10.56 -44.55
CA ASP A 119 -5.86 10.53 -45.81
C ASP A 119 -4.60 11.43 -45.80
N ILE A 120 -3.92 11.56 -44.67
CA ILE A 120 -2.74 12.39 -44.50
C ILE A 120 -1.49 11.63 -44.99
N PRO A 121 -0.79 12.14 -46.01
CA PRO A 121 0.37 11.42 -46.55
C PRO A 121 1.55 11.42 -45.55
N ILE A 122 2.15 10.25 -45.30
CA ILE A 122 3.32 10.08 -44.45
C ILE A 122 4.59 10.37 -45.28
N GLY A 123 4.89 11.67 -45.48
CA GLY A 123 6.04 12.13 -46.22
C GLY A 123 7.37 12.09 -45.45
N PHE A 124 8.44 12.52 -46.12
CA PHE A 124 9.80 12.50 -45.57
C PHE A 124 9.94 13.18 -44.19
N PHE A 125 9.37 14.39 -44.01
CA PHE A 125 9.46 15.12 -42.75
C PHE A 125 8.75 14.41 -41.60
N LYS A 126 7.60 13.76 -41.86
CA LYS A 126 6.88 12.99 -40.86
C LYS A 126 7.65 11.73 -40.44
N LYS A 127 8.25 11.04 -41.42
CA LYS A 127 9.16 9.91 -41.15
C LYS A 127 10.37 10.34 -40.31
N LEU A 128 10.95 11.49 -40.60
CA LEU A 128 12.08 12.02 -39.83
C LEU A 128 11.65 12.35 -38.39
N LEU A 129 10.50 12.99 -38.19
CA LEU A 129 9.94 13.29 -36.88
C LEU A 129 9.69 12.00 -36.09
N TRP A 130 9.06 11.01 -36.68
CA TRP A 130 8.77 9.71 -36.08
C TRP A 130 10.05 8.96 -35.72
N ARG A 131 11.08 9.06 -36.55
CA ARG A 131 12.38 8.43 -36.26
C ARG A 131 12.97 8.90 -34.94
N PHE A 132 12.93 10.18 -34.66
CA PHE A 132 13.47 10.76 -33.44
C PHE A 132 12.51 10.59 -32.27
N ARG A 133 11.23 10.86 -32.46
CA ARG A 133 10.21 10.84 -31.39
C ARG A 133 9.92 9.44 -30.87
N TYR A 134 9.76 8.48 -31.77
CA TYR A 134 9.38 7.10 -31.46
C TYR A 134 10.53 6.09 -31.58
N ARG A 135 11.73 6.56 -31.89
CA ARG A 135 12.94 5.75 -32.05
C ARG A 135 12.78 4.65 -33.11
N ILE A 136 12.13 4.96 -34.23
CA ILE A 136 11.92 4.04 -35.34
C ILE A 136 13.22 3.91 -36.12
N ARG A 137 13.59 2.67 -36.45
CA ARG A 137 14.76 2.35 -37.29
C ARG A 137 14.41 2.15 -38.73
N LYS A 138 13.32 1.39 -38.99
CA LYS A 138 12.87 0.99 -40.33
C LYS A 138 11.42 1.38 -40.51
N PHE A 139 11.02 1.74 -41.74
CA PHE A 139 9.67 2.18 -42.09
C PHE A 139 8.99 1.21 -43.06
N GLU A 140 9.44 -0.05 -43.12
CA GLU A 140 8.90 -1.09 -44.01
C GLU A 140 7.41 -1.35 -43.75
N PHE A 141 6.94 -1.20 -42.51
CA PHE A 141 5.54 -1.34 -42.14
C PHE A 141 4.58 -0.40 -42.91
N LEU A 142 5.07 0.71 -43.44
CA LEU A 142 4.25 1.63 -44.23
C LEU A 142 3.85 1.04 -45.59
N THR A 143 4.40 -0.11 -46.00
CA THR A 143 4.03 -0.83 -47.22
C THR A 143 3.02 -1.96 -46.96
N TRP A 144 2.67 -2.20 -45.70
CA TRP A 144 1.74 -3.26 -45.30
C TRP A 144 0.31 -2.75 -45.34
N HIS A 145 -0.66 -3.70 -45.31
CA HIS A 145 -2.05 -3.34 -45.15
C HIS A 145 -2.27 -2.61 -43.81
N PRO A 146 -3.06 -1.54 -43.75
CA PRO A 146 -3.27 -0.77 -42.51
C PRO A 146 -3.69 -1.61 -41.31
N ASP A 147 -4.62 -2.54 -41.48
CA ASP A 147 -5.09 -3.39 -40.39
C ASP A 147 -3.95 -4.26 -39.83
N THR A 148 -3.10 -4.82 -40.71
CA THR A 148 -1.90 -5.60 -40.28
C THR A 148 -0.92 -4.74 -39.49
N VAL A 149 -0.77 -3.45 -39.83
CA VAL A 149 0.07 -2.50 -39.06
C VAL A 149 -0.51 -2.28 -37.69
N CYS A 150 -1.83 -2.01 -37.58
CA CYS A 150 -2.51 -1.77 -36.30
C CYS A 150 -2.40 -3.00 -35.40
N GLU A 151 -2.79 -4.18 -35.88
CA GLU A 151 -2.69 -5.44 -35.12
C GLU A 151 -1.26 -5.72 -34.64
N SER A 152 -0.27 -5.52 -35.53
CA SER A 152 1.13 -5.76 -35.19
C SER A 152 1.65 -4.77 -34.12
N PHE A 153 1.21 -3.52 -34.17
CA PHE A 153 1.60 -2.51 -33.18
C PHE A 153 0.90 -2.71 -31.84
N GLU A 154 -0.37 -3.12 -31.83
CA GLU A 154 -1.10 -3.50 -30.62
C GLU A 154 -0.41 -4.67 -29.91
N ASN A 155 -0.10 -5.73 -30.67
CA ASN A 155 0.62 -6.88 -30.14
C ASN A 155 1.99 -6.47 -29.55
N LEU A 156 2.75 -5.63 -30.27
CA LEU A 156 4.03 -5.12 -29.80
C LEU A 156 3.87 -4.26 -28.53
N TYR A 157 2.80 -3.47 -28.45
CA TYR A 157 2.49 -2.68 -27.27
C TYR A 157 2.28 -3.57 -26.05
N TYR A 158 1.41 -4.57 -26.11
CA TYR A 158 1.17 -5.49 -25.00
C TYR A 158 2.45 -6.17 -24.55
N ARG A 159 3.21 -6.74 -25.46
CA ARG A 159 4.48 -7.42 -25.15
C ARG A 159 5.48 -6.50 -24.47
N LYS A 160 5.62 -5.26 -24.95
CA LYS A 160 6.52 -4.28 -24.31
C LYS A 160 6.01 -3.82 -22.97
N ARG A 161 4.71 -3.58 -22.83
CA ARG A 161 4.14 -3.12 -21.56
C ARG A 161 4.26 -4.19 -20.47
N ILE A 162 3.96 -5.43 -20.79
CA ILE A 162 4.16 -6.59 -19.90
C ILE A 162 5.64 -6.67 -19.47
N ALA A 163 6.58 -6.59 -20.41
CA ALA A 163 8.00 -6.65 -20.12
C ALA A 163 8.49 -5.46 -19.26
N GLU A 164 7.95 -4.25 -19.47
CA GLU A 164 8.25 -3.06 -18.67
C GLU A 164 7.78 -3.23 -17.23
N ILE A 165 6.53 -3.66 -17.03
CA ILE A 165 5.96 -3.88 -15.69
C ILE A 165 6.73 -4.98 -14.96
N GLN A 166 6.99 -6.11 -15.63
CA GLN A 166 7.76 -7.21 -15.06
C GLN A 166 9.17 -6.74 -14.64
N GLY A 167 9.85 -5.97 -15.51
CA GLY A 167 11.17 -5.40 -15.19
C GLY A 167 11.14 -4.45 -13.99
N GLU A 168 10.07 -3.66 -13.83
CA GLU A 168 9.89 -2.76 -12.70
C GLU A 168 9.65 -3.55 -11.40
N ILE A 169 8.79 -4.59 -11.43
CA ILE A 169 8.56 -5.50 -10.31
C ILE A 169 9.87 -6.16 -9.88
N ASP A 170 10.64 -6.70 -10.83
CA ASP A 170 11.93 -7.34 -10.55
C ASP A 170 12.93 -6.37 -9.92
N GLY A 171 12.97 -5.14 -10.41
CA GLY A 171 13.83 -4.09 -9.85
C GLY A 171 13.46 -3.73 -8.41
N LEU A 172 12.17 -3.59 -8.12
CA LEU A 172 11.66 -3.32 -6.77
C LEU A 172 11.90 -4.50 -5.84
N ASN A 173 11.67 -5.72 -6.28
CA ASN A 173 11.90 -6.94 -5.48
C ASN A 173 13.40 -7.10 -5.15
N LYS A 174 14.30 -6.84 -6.09
CA LYS A 174 15.76 -6.81 -5.81
C LYS A 174 16.11 -5.77 -4.75
N LYS A 175 15.52 -4.57 -4.83
CA LYS A 175 15.73 -3.50 -3.85
C LYS A 175 15.25 -3.93 -2.45
N LEU A 176 14.07 -4.55 -2.36
CA LEU A 176 13.50 -5.05 -1.10
C LEU A 176 14.35 -6.18 -0.52
N ALA A 177 14.81 -7.11 -1.34
CA ALA A 177 15.68 -8.22 -0.92
C ALA A 177 17.03 -7.71 -0.40
N LEU A 178 17.67 -6.75 -1.08
CA LEU A 178 18.93 -6.13 -0.64
C LEU A 178 18.79 -5.39 0.69
N TYR A 179 17.63 -4.79 0.95
CA TYR A 179 17.35 -4.14 2.22
C TYR A 179 17.01 -5.14 3.33
N ASN A 180 16.69 -6.39 2.98
CA ASN A 180 16.20 -7.41 3.90
C ASN A 180 14.95 -6.92 4.68
N PHE A 181 13.97 -6.46 3.94
CA PHE A 181 12.78 -5.75 4.46
C PHE A 181 12.10 -6.50 5.60
N ASP A 182 11.84 -7.79 5.44
CA ASP A 182 11.07 -8.56 6.42
C ASP A 182 11.81 -8.68 7.78
N GLU A 183 13.12 -8.89 7.75
CA GLU A 183 13.95 -8.93 8.97
C GLU A 183 14.04 -7.55 9.64
N LYS A 184 14.19 -6.48 8.86
CA LYS A 184 14.23 -5.11 9.39
C LYS A 184 12.89 -4.70 9.99
N MET A 185 11.79 -5.10 9.37
CA MET A 185 10.45 -4.86 9.90
C MET A 185 10.20 -5.62 11.21
N LYS A 186 10.65 -6.88 11.28
CA LYS A 186 10.60 -7.68 12.51
C LYS A 186 11.39 -7.02 13.64
N GLN A 187 12.64 -6.62 13.38
CA GLN A 187 13.50 -5.92 14.35
C GLN A 187 12.86 -4.61 14.82
N TYR A 188 12.30 -3.82 13.91
CA TYR A 188 11.59 -2.57 14.24
C TYR A 188 10.39 -2.85 15.16
N THR A 189 9.61 -3.88 14.87
CA THR A 189 8.46 -4.28 15.68
C THR A 189 8.88 -4.74 17.09
N GLU A 190 9.95 -5.51 17.20
CA GLU A 190 10.50 -5.97 18.49
C GLU A 190 11.03 -4.81 19.33
N ASP A 191 11.78 -3.89 18.72
CA ASP A 191 12.31 -2.70 19.40
C ASP A 191 11.19 -1.76 19.82
N SER A 192 10.19 -1.54 18.98
CA SER A 192 9.00 -0.75 19.27
C SER A 192 8.22 -1.33 20.46
N LEU A 193 7.99 -2.65 20.43
CA LEU A 193 7.32 -3.37 21.54
C LEU A 193 8.12 -3.29 22.83
N ARG A 194 9.44 -3.34 22.76
CA ARG A 194 10.32 -3.20 23.93
C ARG A 194 10.22 -1.82 24.56
N ILE A 195 10.24 -0.74 23.76
CA ILE A 195 10.03 0.64 24.23
C ILE A 195 8.61 0.81 24.81
N PHE A 196 7.60 0.26 24.14
CA PHE A 196 6.24 0.28 24.62
C PHE A 196 6.10 -0.36 26.01
N LYS A 197 6.67 -1.56 26.19
CA LYS A 197 6.71 -2.25 27.49
C LYS A 197 7.43 -1.42 28.57
N ALA A 198 8.55 -0.79 28.23
CA ALA A 198 9.28 0.07 29.16
C ALA A 198 8.46 1.29 29.60
N ASN A 199 7.69 1.89 28.69
CA ASN A 199 6.78 2.98 29.01
C ASN A 199 5.65 2.52 29.93
N LEU A 200 5.07 1.33 29.70
CA LEU A 200 4.08 0.74 30.59
C LEU A 200 4.65 0.50 31.99
N ALA A 201 5.82 -0.11 32.07
CA ALA A 201 6.49 -0.35 33.35
C ALA A 201 6.76 0.97 34.10
N LYS A 202 7.18 2.03 33.41
CA LYS A 202 7.35 3.36 33.98
C LYS A 202 6.04 3.96 34.47
N LYS A 203 4.95 3.84 33.70
CA LYS A 203 3.64 4.40 34.04
C LYS A 203 3.02 3.70 35.26
N TYR A 204 3.10 2.38 35.32
CA TYR A 204 2.38 1.58 36.32
C TYR A 204 3.24 1.04 37.48
N HIS A 205 4.53 1.38 37.56
CA HIS A 205 5.46 0.82 38.55
C HIS A 205 5.00 1.03 40.05
N LYS A 206 4.17 2.02 40.32
CA LYS A 206 3.65 2.30 41.67
C LYS A 206 2.22 1.80 41.88
N ALA A 207 1.54 1.40 40.83
CA ALA A 207 0.16 0.98 40.91
C ALA A 207 0.07 -0.54 41.13
N LYS A 208 -0.53 -0.97 42.23
CA LYS A 208 -0.80 -2.38 42.49
C LYS A 208 -2.12 -2.85 41.90
N HIS A 209 -3.09 -1.95 41.79
CA HIS A 209 -4.41 -2.22 41.24
C HIS A 209 -4.84 -1.07 40.32
N ALA A 210 -5.55 -1.40 39.26
CA ALA A 210 -6.21 -0.41 38.43
C ALA A 210 -7.36 0.25 39.22
N ARG A 211 -7.67 1.52 38.92
CA ARG A 211 -8.87 2.17 39.45
C ARG A 211 -10.11 1.44 38.95
N VAL A 212 -11.15 1.42 39.77
CA VAL A 212 -12.45 0.80 39.40
C VAL A 212 -13.38 1.91 38.93
N TYR A 213 -13.98 1.72 37.77
CA TYR A 213 -14.90 2.67 37.16
C TYR A 213 -16.30 2.10 37.06
N THR A 214 -17.31 2.94 37.32
CA THR A 214 -18.72 2.62 37.07
C THR A 214 -19.13 3.03 35.67
N ALA A 215 -20.30 2.60 35.22
CA ALA A 215 -20.83 3.00 33.91
C ALA A 215 -21.03 4.53 33.78
N SER A 216 -21.31 5.24 34.90
CA SER A 216 -21.40 6.70 34.93
C SER A 216 -20.03 7.36 34.86
N ASP A 217 -19.00 6.77 35.47
CA ASP A 217 -17.64 7.32 35.44
C ASP A 217 -17.07 7.36 34.03
N LEU A 218 -17.42 6.40 33.16
CA LEU A 218 -17.00 6.40 31.76
C LEU A 218 -17.43 7.68 31.04
N LYS A 219 -18.56 8.27 31.42
CA LYS A 219 -19.07 9.52 30.85
C LYS A 219 -18.54 10.76 31.57
N CYS A 220 -18.51 10.70 32.91
CA CYS A 220 -18.16 11.87 33.72
C CYS A 220 -16.66 12.05 33.94
N LYS A 221 -15.88 10.95 33.82
CA LYS A 221 -14.43 10.92 34.06
C LYS A 221 -13.69 10.28 32.86
N ALA A 222 -14.12 10.61 31.64
CA ALA A 222 -13.58 10.02 30.43
C ALA A 222 -12.04 10.19 30.33
N SER A 223 -11.52 11.34 30.67
CA SER A 223 -10.07 11.61 30.65
C SER A 223 -9.31 10.75 31.67
N GLU A 224 -9.79 10.63 32.91
CA GLU A 224 -9.14 9.76 33.90
C GLU A 224 -9.20 8.30 33.51
N PHE A 225 -10.34 7.89 32.89
CA PHE A 225 -10.53 6.54 32.40
C PHE A 225 -9.57 6.21 31.26
N THR A 226 -9.40 7.11 30.29
CA THR A 226 -8.49 6.90 29.15
C THR A 226 -7.01 7.02 29.57
N ASP A 227 -6.72 7.71 30.65
CA ASP A 227 -5.38 7.66 31.25
C ASP A 227 -5.02 6.25 31.75
N ASP A 228 -5.97 5.52 32.31
CA ASP A 228 -5.77 4.15 32.75
C ASP A 228 -5.96 3.14 31.62
N TYR A 229 -6.93 3.35 30.74
CA TYR A 229 -7.26 2.50 29.60
C TYR A 229 -7.13 3.28 28.27
N PRO A 230 -5.91 3.55 27.80
CA PRO A 230 -5.69 4.38 26.61
C PRO A 230 -6.17 3.77 25.29
N VAL A 231 -6.52 2.49 25.28
CA VAL A 231 -7.04 1.80 24.10
C VAL A 231 -8.51 1.44 24.31
N ILE A 232 -9.38 2.10 23.55
CA ILE A 232 -10.82 1.82 23.57
C ILE A 232 -11.17 0.96 22.36
N LEU A 233 -11.67 -0.25 22.62
CA LEU A 233 -12.17 -1.16 21.59
C LEU A 233 -13.69 -1.03 21.51
N SER A 234 -14.21 -0.56 20.40
CA SER A 234 -15.65 -0.33 20.21
C SER A 234 -16.08 -0.69 18.80
N THR A 235 -17.40 -0.83 18.60
CA THR A 235 -17.99 -0.75 17.28
C THR A 235 -18.19 0.73 16.93
N THR A 236 -18.24 1.08 15.65
CA THR A 236 -18.51 2.44 15.19
C THR A 236 -19.75 3.03 15.83
N TYR A 237 -20.81 2.25 15.92
CA TYR A 237 -22.11 2.62 16.55
C TYR A 237 -22.00 2.90 18.06
N SER A 238 -21.16 2.18 18.77
CA SER A 238 -21.06 2.28 20.23
C SER A 238 -20.01 3.27 20.68
N LEU A 239 -19.15 3.76 19.80
CA LEU A 239 -18.02 4.63 20.16
C LEU A 239 -18.51 5.92 20.82
N THR A 240 -19.49 6.60 20.22
CA THR A 240 -20.05 7.86 20.73
C THR A 240 -20.79 7.69 22.06
N SER A 241 -21.36 6.50 22.32
CA SER A 241 -22.06 6.18 23.58
C SER A 241 -21.16 5.55 24.65
N SER A 242 -19.92 5.20 24.28
CA SER A 242 -18.98 4.50 25.17
C SER A 242 -18.37 5.42 26.23
N LEU A 243 -18.00 6.63 25.83
CA LEU A 243 -17.45 7.67 26.70
C LEU A 243 -18.31 8.94 26.62
N SER A 244 -17.78 10.07 27.16
CA SER A 244 -18.42 11.37 26.97
C SER A 244 -18.48 11.75 25.49
N PRO A 245 -19.60 12.31 24.98
CA PRO A 245 -19.67 12.81 23.61
C PRO A 245 -18.70 13.95 23.31
N ASP A 246 -18.21 14.65 24.33
CA ASP A 246 -17.25 15.74 24.21
C ASP A 246 -15.78 15.27 24.28
N TYR A 247 -15.56 13.95 24.47
CA TYR A 247 -14.21 13.41 24.53
C TYR A 247 -13.60 13.25 23.13
N LEU A 248 -12.44 13.87 22.91
CA LEU A 248 -11.70 13.76 21.65
C LEU A 248 -10.58 12.72 21.79
N TYR A 249 -10.54 11.79 20.84
CA TYR A 249 -9.49 10.78 20.74
C TYR A 249 -8.31 11.34 19.94
N ASP A 250 -7.08 11.03 20.36
CA ASP A 250 -5.87 11.39 19.61
C ASP A 250 -5.78 10.62 18.27
N TYR A 251 -6.23 9.36 18.28
CA TYR A 251 -6.22 8.48 17.11
C TYR A 251 -7.49 7.65 17.03
N VAL A 252 -8.03 7.48 15.83
CA VAL A 252 -9.14 6.56 15.53
C VAL A 252 -8.69 5.62 14.42
N ILE A 253 -8.79 4.31 14.67
CA ILE A 253 -8.45 3.26 13.71
C ILE A 253 -9.73 2.51 13.39
N ILE A 254 -10.16 2.54 12.13
CA ILE A 254 -11.37 1.88 11.65
C ILE A 254 -10.95 0.73 10.76
N ASP A 255 -11.19 -0.50 11.22
CA ASP A 255 -11.03 -1.70 10.41
C ASP A 255 -12.22 -1.82 9.45
N GLU A 256 -11.98 -2.26 8.22
CA GLU A 256 -12.99 -2.36 7.16
C GLU A 256 -13.79 -1.08 6.92
N ALA A 257 -13.12 0.07 6.89
CA ALA A 257 -13.75 1.39 6.76
C ALA A 257 -14.68 1.53 5.54
N SER A 258 -14.47 0.73 4.50
CA SER A 258 -15.35 0.68 3.31
C SER A 258 -16.77 0.17 3.59
N GLN A 259 -16.98 -0.53 4.71
CA GLN A 259 -18.28 -1.04 5.15
C GLN A 259 -19.01 -0.09 6.10
N VAL A 260 -18.35 1.00 6.51
CA VAL A 260 -18.90 1.99 7.44
C VAL A 260 -19.54 3.13 6.62
N ASP A 261 -20.80 3.43 6.90
CA ASP A 261 -21.47 4.56 6.26
C ASP A 261 -20.99 5.91 6.84
N LEU A 262 -21.12 6.97 6.04
CA LEU A 262 -20.64 8.32 6.41
C LEU A 262 -21.33 8.93 7.64
N ALA A 263 -22.49 8.39 8.06
CA ALA A 263 -23.23 8.90 9.21
C ALA A 263 -22.75 8.28 10.52
N THR A 264 -22.18 7.07 10.46
CA THR A 264 -21.72 6.31 11.63
C THR A 264 -20.19 6.31 11.80
N GLY A 265 -19.43 6.60 10.79
CA GLY A 265 -17.97 6.75 10.82
C GLY A 265 -17.54 8.18 10.92
#